data_226d62ad282badeb66bbd909a3ea3b79
#
_entry.id   226d62ad282badeb66bbd909a3ea3b79
#
_cell.length_a   1.000
_cell.length_b   1.000
_cell.length_c   1.000
_cell.angle_alpha   90.00
_cell.angle_beta   90.00
_cell.angle_gamma   90.00
#
_symmetry.space_group_name_H-M   'P 1'
#
loop_
_entity.id
_entity.type
_entity.pdbx_description
1 polymer ?
#
loop_
_entity_poly.entity_id
_entity_poly.type
_entity_poly.pdbx_seq_one_letter_code
_entity_poly.pdbx_strand_id
1 'polypeptide(L)'
;MNTNDLSLLKLMNLMSPTLPIGGFTYSQGIEKAIESNWITDFESAKKWLESQLLINLKFTDLPILMRLYKSVDSKNYKRVTYWSNFLLACRETKELRDEENNRGRSLAKLIESLEKDQAKEWSEILK
;
A
#
# COMPACT_ATOMS: atom_id res chain seq x y z
N MET A 1 -5.19 25.79 -17.08
CA MET A 1 -5.51 24.71 -16.16
C MET A 1 -5.23 25.22 -14.75
N ASN A 2 -6.22 25.20 -13.87
CA ASN A 2 -6.08 25.73 -12.52
C ASN A 2 -5.15 24.80 -11.70
N THR A 3 -4.40 25.31 -10.72
CA THR A 3 -3.50 24.51 -9.86
C THR A 3 -4.24 23.34 -9.18
N ASN A 4 -5.52 23.55 -8.84
CA ASN A 4 -6.39 22.50 -8.29
C ASN A 4 -6.66 21.37 -9.29
N ASP A 5 -6.82 21.68 -10.57
CA ASP A 5 -7.10 20.66 -11.61
C ASP A 5 -5.88 19.76 -11.83
N LEU A 6 -4.68 20.33 -11.80
CA LEU A 6 -3.44 19.58 -11.92
C LEU A 6 -3.21 18.65 -10.73
N SER A 7 -3.48 19.13 -9.52
CA SER A 7 -3.38 18.31 -8.31
C SER A 7 -4.37 17.15 -8.31
N LEU A 8 -5.60 17.40 -8.78
CA LEU A 8 -6.61 16.36 -8.93
C LEU A 8 -6.22 15.31 -9.96
N LEU A 9 -5.68 15.73 -11.11
CA LEU A 9 -5.18 14.81 -12.15
C LEU A 9 -4.02 13.95 -11.63
N LYS A 10 -3.08 14.53 -10.87
CA LYS A 10 -1.99 13.78 -10.22
C LYS A 10 -2.55 12.74 -9.25
N LEU A 11 -3.51 13.12 -8.41
CA LEU A 11 -4.16 12.20 -7.48
C LEU A 11 -4.88 11.07 -8.21
N MET A 12 -5.64 11.36 -9.25
CA MET A 12 -6.31 10.36 -10.08
C MET A 12 -5.32 9.40 -10.74
N ASN A 13 -4.17 9.91 -11.20
CA ASN A 13 -3.10 9.07 -11.74
C ASN A 13 -2.51 8.13 -10.68
N LEU A 14 -2.26 8.62 -9.46
CA LEU A 14 -1.77 7.80 -8.35
C LEU A 14 -2.77 6.72 -7.91
N MET A 15 -4.06 6.92 -8.15
CA MET A 15 -5.13 5.94 -7.88
C MET A 15 -5.39 4.98 -9.05
N SER A 16 -4.71 5.17 -10.18
CA SER A 16 -4.96 4.38 -11.39
C SER A 16 -4.51 2.93 -11.23
N PRO A 17 -5.34 1.96 -11.68
CA PRO A 17 -4.93 0.56 -11.78
C PRO A 17 -3.74 0.34 -12.71
N THR A 18 -3.48 1.25 -13.64
CA THR A 18 -2.37 1.19 -14.59
C THR A 18 -1.07 1.77 -14.05
N LEU A 19 -1.07 2.21 -12.78
CA LEU A 19 0.14 2.74 -12.16
C LEU A 19 1.25 1.67 -12.16
N PRO A 20 2.47 1.95 -12.65
CA PRO A 20 3.51 0.95 -12.82
C PRO A 20 4.24 0.62 -11.50
N ILE A 21 3.48 0.34 -10.44
CA ILE A 21 3.99 -0.03 -9.12
C ILE A 21 3.81 -1.53 -8.81
N GLY A 22 3.26 -2.31 -9.76
CA GLY A 22 3.02 -3.73 -9.57
C GLY A 22 1.84 -4.08 -8.64
N GLY A 23 0.97 -3.12 -8.30
CA GLY A 23 -0.15 -3.33 -7.38
C GLY A 23 -1.18 -4.36 -7.86
N PHE A 24 -1.24 -4.63 -9.17
CA PHE A 24 -2.13 -5.61 -9.79
C PHE A 24 -1.41 -6.88 -10.27
N THR A 25 -0.12 -6.99 -10.04
CA THR A 25 0.69 -8.13 -10.46
C THR A 25 0.57 -9.31 -9.48
N TYR A 26 0.10 -9.03 -8.27
CA TYR A 26 0.00 -9.99 -7.19
C TYR A 26 -1.46 -10.30 -6.86
N SER A 27 -1.75 -11.57 -6.64
CA SER A 27 -3.09 -12.06 -6.32
C SER A 27 -3.55 -11.75 -4.89
N GLN A 28 -2.67 -11.19 -4.06
CA GLN A 28 -2.92 -10.90 -2.63
C GLN A 28 -3.45 -12.12 -1.84
N GLY A 29 -3.00 -13.32 -2.22
CA GLY A 29 -3.37 -14.56 -1.56
C GLY A 29 -4.62 -15.26 -2.13
N ILE A 30 -5.32 -14.68 -3.12
CA ILE A 30 -6.52 -15.32 -3.69
C ILE A 30 -6.19 -16.64 -4.40
N GLU A 31 -5.05 -16.71 -5.12
CA GLU A 31 -4.59 -17.94 -5.76
C GLU A 31 -4.38 -19.04 -4.71
N LYS A 32 -3.72 -18.70 -3.60
CA LYS A 32 -3.50 -19.66 -2.51
C LYS A 32 -4.81 -20.09 -1.84
N ALA A 33 -5.75 -19.17 -1.68
CA ALA A 33 -7.07 -19.48 -1.13
C ALA A 33 -7.85 -20.45 -2.04
N ILE A 34 -7.74 -20.30 -3.37
CA ILE A 34 -8.33 -21.24 -4.35
C ILE A 34 -7.62 -22.60 -4.29
N GLU A 35 -6.28 -22.63 -4.34
CA GLU A 35 -5.49 -23.86 -4.23
C GLU A 35 -5.77 -24.64 -2.94
N SER A 36 -5.99 -23.91 -1.84
CA SER A 36 -6.28 -24.49 -0.52
C SER A 36 -7.77 -24.85 -0.34
N ASN A 37 -8.60 -24.72 -1.38
CA ASN A 37 -10.04 -24.95 -1.36
C ASN A 37 -10.80 -24.07 -0.33
N TRP A 38 -10.27 -22.91 0.03
CA TRP A 38 -10.99 -21.91 0.83
C TRP A 38 -12.00 -21.13 -0.03
N ILE A 39 -11.72 -21.03 -1.32
CA ILE A 39 -12.59 -20.46 -2.34
C ILE A 39 -12.92 -21.57 -3.34
N THR A 40 -14.17 -22.02 -3.35
CA THR A 40 -14.67 -23.09 -4.24
C THR A 40 -15.86 -22.63 -5.08
N ASP A 41 -16.53 -21.56 -4.67
CA ASP A 41 -17.72 -21.01 -5.30
C ASP A 41 -17.86 -19.51 -5.00
N PHE A 42 -18.92 -18.88 -5.52
CA PHE A 42 -19.18 -17.47 -5.35
C PHE A 42 -19.38 -17.07 -3.87
N GLU A 43 -20.07 -17.87 -3.09
CA GLU A 43 -20.35 -17.54 -1.68
C GLU A 43 -19.08 -17.62 -0.81
N SER A 44 -18.23 -18.60 -1.04
CA SER A 44 -16.93 -18.70 -0.36
C SER A 44 -15.98 -17.58 -0.78
N ALA A 45 -15.97 -17.20 -2.07
CA ALA A 45 -15.21 -16.05 -2.56
C ALA A 45 -15.66 -14.74 -1.90
N LYS A 46 -16.98 -14.53 -1.81
CA LYS A 46 -17.56 -13.35 -1.15
C LYS A 46 -17.13 -13.29 0.32
N LYS A 47 -17.28 -14.37 1.07
CA LYS A 47 -16.87 -14.43 2.49
C LYS A 47 -15.39 -14.17 2.67
N TRP A 48 -14.55 -14.72 1.79
CA TRP A 48 -13.12 -14.49 1.82
C TRP A 48 -12.79 -13.00 1.60
N LEU A 49 -13.37 -12.36 0.58
CA LEU A 49 -13.20 -10.93 0.32
C LEU A 49 -13.70 -10.06 1.47
N GLU A 50 -14.86 -10.36 2.04
CA GLU A 50 -15.39 -9.65 3.21
C GLU A 50 -14.42 -9.75 4.41
N SER A 51 -13.83 -10.93 4.65
CA SER A 51 -12.84 -11.10 5.71
C SER A 51 -11.58 -10.26 5.47
N GLN A 52 -11.07 -10.20 4.22
CA GLN A 52 -9.92 -9.36 3.86
C GLN A 52 -10.21 -7.88 4.09
N LEU A 53 -11.40 -7.41 3.69
CA LEU A 53 -11.81 -6.02 3.88
C LEU A 53 -11.99 -5.67 5.37
N LEU A 54 -12.60 -6.55 6.15
CA LEU A 54 -12.88 -6.29 7.56
C LEU A 54 -11.64 -6.48 8.43
N ILE A 55 -10.92 -7.58 8.29
CA ILE A 55 -9.80 -7.91 9.18
C ILE A 55 -8.56 -7.13 8.77
N ASN A 56 -8.13 -7.25 7.52
CA ASN A 56 -6.87 -6.64 7.08
C ASN A 56 -7.03 -5.14 6.86
N LEU A 57 -7.95 -4.72 6.00
CA LEU A 57 -8.07 -3.31 5.64
C LEU A 57 -8.60 -2.47 6.82
N LYS A 58 -9.79 -2.81 7.37
CA LYS A 58 -10.47 -1.99 8.37
C LYS A 58 -9.76 -1.97 9.72
N PHE A 59 -9.31 -3.13 10.21
CA PHE A 59 -8.74 -3.23 11.56
C PHE A 59 -7.22 -3.15 11.62
N THR A 60 -6.53 -3.32 10.50
CA THR A 60 -5.06 -3.27 10.45
C THR A 60 -4.56 -2.11 9.59
N ASP A 61 -4.81 -2.11 8.30
CA ASP A 61 -4.17 -1.19 7.36
C ASP A 61 -4.63 0.26 7.56
N LEU A 62 -5.92 0.52 7.65
CA LEU A 62 -6.44 1.89 7.83
C LEU A 62 -6.02 2.52 9.16
N PRO A 63 -6.08 1.84 10.32
CA PRO A 63 -5.57 2.39 11.56
C PRO A 63 -4.06 2.69 11.53
N ILE A 64 -3.26 1.86 10.87
CA ILE A 64 -1.82 2.09 10.71
C ILE A 64 -1.58 3.26 9.76
N LEU A 65 -2.30 3.34 8.63
CA LEU A 65 -2.22 4.45 7.70
C LEU A 65 -2.50 5.79 8.39
N MET A 66 -3.52 5.87 9.23
CA MET A 66 -3.82 7.08 10.01
C MET A 66 -2.68 7.47 10.96
N ARG A 67 -2.01 6.50 11.56
CA ARG A 67 -0.85 6.73 12.44
C ARG A 67 0.37 7.17 11.65
N LEU A 68 0.62 6.57 10.49
CA LEU A 68 1.66 6.98 9.56
C LEU A 68 1.43 8.42 9.10
N TYR A 69 0.22 8.73 8.64
CA TYR A 69 -0.14 10.10 8.22
C TYR A 69 0.19 11.14 9.31
N LYS A 70 -0.28 10.93 10.55
CA LYS A 70 0.01 11.82 11.68
C LYS A 70 1.50 11.90 12.01
N SER A 71 2.23 10.81 11.83
CA SER A 71 3.67 10.77 12.11
C SER A 71 4.48 11.53 11.06
N VAL A 72 4.05 11.47 9.81
CA VAL A 72 4.59 12.25 8.69
C VAL A 72 4.30 13.73 8.88
N ASP A 73 3.04 14.08 9.14
CA ASP A 73 2.59 15.47 9.34
C ASP A 73 3.37 16.16 10.49
N SER A 74 3.62 15.42 11.57
CA SER A 74 4.43 15.88 12.72
C SER A 74 5.94 15.75 12.52
N LYS A 75 6.42 15.32 11.33
CA LYS A 75 7.84 15.04 11.02
C LYS A 75 8.52 14.10 12.03
N ASN A 76 7.76 13.18 12.63
CA ASN A 76 8.29 12.22 13.59
C ASN A 76 8.72 10.92 12.89
N TYR A 77 9.91 10.95 12.31
CA TYR A 77 10.46 9.85 11.50
C TYR A 77 10.65 8.55 12.29
N LYS A 78 10.93 8.62 13.60
CA LYS A 78 11.01 7.42 14.48
C LYS A 78 9.66 6.70 14.52
N ARG A 79 8.55 7.45 14.57
CA ARG A 79 7.21 6.86 14.54
C ARG A 79 6.83 6.36 13.15
N VAL A 80 7.28 7.02 12.09
CA VAL A 80 7.09 6.53 10.71
C VAL A 80 7.75 5.15 10.57
N THR A 81 9.03 5.02 10.94
CA THR A 81 9.75 3.74 10.90
C THR A 81 9.07 2.67 11.76
N TYR A 82 8.65 3.03 12.96
CA TYR A 82 7.95 2.11 13.86
C TYR A 82 6.67 1.55 13.22
N TRP A 83 5.78 2.43 12.69
CA TRP A 83 4.52 2.00 12.12
C TRP A 83 4.68 1.28 10.78
N SER A 84 5.68 1.64 9.98
CA SER A 84 6.03 0.91 8.75
C SER A 84 6.49 -0.52 9.06
N ASN A 85 7.38 -0.68 10.03
CA ASN A 85 7.83 -2.01 10.46
C ASN A 85 6.70 -2.83 11.10
N PHE A 86 5.81 -2.17 11.86
CA PHE A 86 4.64 -2.82 12.43
C PHE A 86 3.70 -3.33 11.33
N LEU A 87 3.45 -2.53 10.29
CA LEU A 87 2.64 -2.95 9.14
C LEU A 87 3.26 -4.17 8.45
N LEU A 88 4.57 -4.15 8.20
CA LEU A 88 5.27 -5.29 7.60
C LEU A 88 5.19 -6.54 8.48
N ALA A 89 5.28 -6.38 9.81
CA ALA A 89 5.13 -7.49 10.74
C ALA A 89 3.72 -8.10 10.75
N CYS A 90 2.70 -7.32 10.37
CA CYS A 90 1.32 -7.82 10.21
C CYS A 90 1.14 -8.65 8.92
N ARG A 91 2.12 -8.67 8.00
CA ARG A 91 2.09 -9.52 6.80
C ARG A 91 2.59 -10.91 7.15
N GLU A 92 1.72 -11.90 7.05
CA GLU A 92 1.94 -13.25 7.55
C GLU A 92 3.12 -13.97 6.86
N THR A 93 3.25 -13.78 5.53
CA THR A 93 4.26 -14.49 4.75
C THR A 93 5.40 -13.57 4.29
N LYS A 94 6.54 -14.18 3.94
CA LYS A 94 7.67 -13.44 3.37
C LYS A 94 7.28 -12.80 2.04
N GLU A 95 6.54 -13.52 1.22
CA GLU A 95 6.08 -13.07 -0.11
C GLU A 95 5.25 -11.79 0.01
N LEU A 96 4.31 -11.72 0.95
CA LEU A 96 3.51 -10.51 1.20
C LEU A 96 4.37 -9.33 1.67
N ARG A 97 5.40 -9.58 2.48
CA ARG A 97 6.34 -8.53 2.90
C ARG A 97 7.21 -8.04 1.76
N ASP A 98 7.69 -8.95 0.92
CA ASP A 98 8.49 -8.61 -0.27
C ASP A 98 7.64 -7.83 -1.29
N GLU A 99 6.37 -8.20 -1.46
CA GLU A 99 5.41 -7.46 -2.28
C GLU A 99 5.22 -6.02 -1.79
N GLU A 100 4.94 -5.82 -0.50
CA GLU A 100 4.81 -4.47 0.08
C GLU A 100 6.06 -3.62 -0.14
N ASN A 101 7.24 -4.19 0.11
CA ASN A 101 8.51 -3.50 -0.10
C ASN A 101 8.73 -3.14 -1.57
N ASN A 102 8.41 -4.05 -2.50
CA ASN A 102 8.56 -3.81 -3.93
C ASN A 102 7.60 -2.72 -4.42
N ARG A 103 6.34 -2.75 -3.97
CA ARG A 103 5.35 -1.70 -4.27
C ARG A 103 5.78 -0.35 -3.72
N GLY A 104 6.25 -0.31 -2.48
CA GLY A 104 6.76 0.90 -1.86
C GLY A 104 7.93 1.51 -2.62
N ARG A 105 8.92 0.69 -3.01
CA ARG A 105 10.07 1.13 -3.82
C ARG A 105 9.65 1.63 -5.20
N SER A 106 8.72 0.94 -5.85
CA SER A 106 8.22 1.34 -7.17
C SER A 106 7.45 2.66 -7.10
N LEU A 107 6.63 2.85 -6.07
CA LEU A 107 5.93 4.11 -5.82
C LEU A 107 6.91 5.25 -5.52
N ALA A 108 7.92 5.02 -4.70
CA ALA A 108 8.94 6.03 -4.40
C ALA A 108 9.67 6.50 -5.66
N LYS A 109 10.09 5.57 -6.53
CA LYS A 109 10.71 5.90 -7.83
C LYS A 109 9.78 6.70 -8.74
N LEU A 110 8.49 6.34 -8.75
CA LEU A 110 7.50 7.07 -9.54
C LEU A 110 7.32 8.50 -9.04
N ILE A 111 7.17 8.69 -7.74
CA ILE A 111 7.06 10.02 -7.12
C ILE A 111 8.32 10.84 -7.39
N GLU A 112 9.50 10.25 -7.28
CA GLU A 112 10.77 10.88 -7.61
C GLU A 112 10.82 11.37 -9.07
N SER A 113 10.24 10.61 -10.00
CA SER A 113 10.15 11.01 -11.42
C SER A 113 9.17 12.16 -11.67
N LEU A 114 8.15 12.31 -10.82
CA LEU A 114 7.10 13.32 -10.96
C LEU A 114 7.42 14.62 -10.23
N GLU A 115 8.11 14.56 -9.11
CA GLU A 115 8.40 15.70 -8.24
C GLU A 115 9.83 15.62 -7.68
N LYS A 116 10.81 16.09 -8.47
CA LYS A 116 12.23 15.99 -8.12
C LYS A 116 12.64 16.64 -6.79
N ASP A 117 11.91 17.65 -6.32
CA ASP A 117 12.32 18.44 -5.16
C ASP A 117 11.81 17.88 -3.82
N GLN A 118 10.64 17.23 -3.79
CA GLN A 118 10.09 16.61 -2.57
C GLN A 118 10.57 15.18 -2.38
N ALA A 119 10.92 14.49 -3.44
CA ALA A 119 11.32 13.08 -3.41
C ALA A 119 12.66 12.83 -2.73
N LYS A 120 13.58 13.80 -2.72
CA LYS A 120 14.89 13.66 -2.03
C LYS A 120 14.73 13.44 -0.53
N GLU A 121 13.84 14.19 0.12
CA GLU A 121 13.57 14.05 1.55
C GLU A 121 13.04 12.65 1.90
N TRP A 122 12.17 12.08 1.06
CA TRP A 122 11.60 10.75 1.27
C TRP A 122 12.54 9.60 0.91
N SER A 123 13.41 9.77 -0.08
CA SER A 123 14.37 8.74 -0.46
C SER A 123 15.43 8.48 0.61
N GLU A 124 15.72 9.46 1.46
CA GLU A 124 16.64 9.31 2.59
C GLU A 124 16.00 8.63 3.81
N ILE A 125 14.68 8.74 3.96
CA ILE A 125 13.91 8.16 5.07
C ILE A 125 13.60 6.67 4.83
N LEU A 126 13.49 6.26 3.56
CA LEU A 126 13.10 4.90 3.16
C LEU A 126 14.31 3.98 2.85
N LYS A 127 15.54 4.44 3.09
CA LYS A 127 16.76 3.61 3.05
C LYS A 127 16.94 2.86 4.35
#